data_3b3d965de22afba4b785c4e873cb3936
#
_entry.id   3b3d965de22afba4b785c4e873cb3936
#
_cell.length_a   1.000
_cell.length_b   1.000
_cell.length_c   1.000
_cell.angle_alpha   90.00
_cell.angle_beta   90.00
_cell.angle_gamma   90.00
#
_symmetry.space_group_name_H-M   'P 1'
#
loop_
_entity.id
_entity.type
_entity.pdbx_description
1 polymer ?
#
loop_
_entity_poly.entity_id
_entity_poly.type
_entity_poly.pdbx_seq_one_letter_code
_entity_poly.pdbx_strand_id
1 'polypeptide(L)'
;WEKTALLFVCTPGNPTGAVLSKEQFKKLIDLSDQYGFVIASDECYSELWFDTAPVGLLEVCAEIGRDDYKNCVVFHSLSKRSNLPGMRSGFVAGDAALLKPYLQYRTYHGAAMPVQHQLASIAAWDDEAHVEENRVQYRAKFDLFQKELGHILPLQKPDAGFYYWLKVDNDETFAKMLMEKAHVK
;
A
#
# COMPACT_ATOMS: atom_id res chain seq x y z
N TRP A 1 21.61 -8.48 7.91
CA TRP A 1 21.23 -7.07 8.10
C TRP A 1 22.41 -6.11 7.93
N GLU A 2 23.63 -6.49 8.33
CA GLU A 2 24.82 -5.62 8.30
C GLU A 2 25.15 -4.97 6.93
N LYS A 3 24.70 -5.56 5.83
CA LYS A 3 24.87 -5.03 4.46
C LYS A 3 23.61 -4.40 3.90
N THR A 4 22.54 -4.31 4.67
CA THR A 4 21.25 -3.75 4.24
C THR A 4 21.31 -2.23 4.37
N ALA A 5 21.11 -1.52 3.28
CA ALA A 5 20.99 -0.06 3.29
C ALA A 5 19.55 0.40 3.32
N LEU A 6 18.65 -0.38 2.70
CA LEU A 6 17.24 -0.04 2.53
C LEU A 6 16.40 -1.31 2.58
N LEU A 7 15.31 -1.26 3.33
CA LEU A 7 14.28 -2.28 3.38
C LEU A 7 12.97 -1.71 2.83
N PHE A 8 12.48 -2.27 1.72
CA PHE A 8 11.13 -2.00 1.23
C PHE A 8 10.14 -2.97 1.86
N VAL A 9 9.04 -2.43 2.38
CA VAL A 9 7.86 -3.20 2.79
C VAL A 9 6.64 -2.64 2.08
N CYS A 10 5.69 -3.50 1.73
CA CYS A 10 4.41 -3.11 1.16
C CYS A 10 3.31 -3.61 2.11
N THR A 11 2.58 -2.69 2.72
CA THR A 11 1.54 -3.01 3.69
C THR A 11 0.39 -2.01 3.60
N PRO A 12 -0.81 -2.47 3.22
CA PRO A 12 -1.17 -3.82 2.77
C PRO A 12 -0.41 -4.27 1.51
N GLY A 13 -0.05 -5.55 1.47
CA GLY A 13 0.79 -6.11 0.42
C GLY A 13 0.08 -6.36 -0.90
N ASN A 14 0.70 -6.00 -2.00
CA ASN A 14 0.30 -6.43 -3.34
C ASN A 14 1.21 -7.63 -3.74
N PRO A 15 0.64 -8.81 -4.08
CA PRO A 15 -0.79 -9.09 -4.34
C PRO A 15 -1.54 -9.72 -3.16
N THR A 16 -0.90 -10.00 -2.04
CA THR A 16 -1.44 -10.88 -0.99
C THR A 16 -2.49 -10.23 -0.10
N GLY A 17 -2.50 -8.90 0.01
CA GLY A 17 -3.34 -8.16 0.96
C GLY A 17 -2.92 -8.29 2.42
N ALA A 18 -1.77 -8.92 2.69
CA ALA A 18 -1.25 -9.08 4.05
C ALA A 18 -0.87 -7.73 4.67
N VAL A 19 -1.14 -7.58 5.95
CA VAL A 19 -0.90 -6.37 6.73
C VAL A 19 0.17 -6.63 7.78
N LEU A 20 1.12 -5.72 7.93
CA LEU A 20 2.07 -5.75 9.05
C LEU A 20 1.39 -5.29 10.34
N SER A 21 1.63 -6.05 11.41
CA SER A 21 1.16 -5.66 12.74
C SER A 21 2.05 -4.57 13.36
N LYS A 22 1.53 -3.92 14.39
CA LYS A 22 2.27 -2.96 15.20
C LYS A 22 3.56 -3.56 15.76
N GLU A 23 3.52 -4.79 16.25
CA GLU A 23 4.68 -5.51 16.82
C GLU A 23 5.73 -5.80 15.75
N GLN A 24 5.29 -6.10 14.53
CA GLN A 24 6.21 -6.31 13.40
C GLN A 24 6.90 -5.01 13.01
N PHE A 25 6.17 -3.88 12.95
CA PHE A 25 6.78 -2.58 12.71
C PHE A 25 7.77 -2.19 13.82
N LYS A 26 7.42 -2.36 15.09
CA LYS A 26 8.35 -2.11 16.22
C LYS A 26 9.64 -2.91 16.05
N LYS A 27 9.53 -4.18 15.72
CA LYS A 27 10.69 -5.05 15.48
C LYS A 27 11.54 -4.56 14.30
N LEU A 28 10.92 -4.08 13.21
CA LEU A 28 11.66 -3.52 12.07
C LEU A 28 12.36 -2.21 12.44
N ILE A 29 11.73 -1.36 13.25
CA ILE A 29 12.31 -0.12 13.77
C ILE A 29 13.53 -0.42 14.66
N ASP A 30 13.42 -1.38 15.57
CA ASP A 30 14.54 -1.82 16.42
C ASP A 30 15.72 -2.35 15.58
N LEU A 31 15.43 -3.15 14.54
CA LEU A 31 16.44 -3.63 13.61
C LEU A 31 17.08 -2.49 12.80
N SER A 32 16.28 -1.50 12.37
CA SER A 32 16.77 -0.31 11.70
C SER A 32 17.73 0.50 12.60
N ASP A 33 17.39 0.64 13.88
CA ASP A 33 18.28 1.31 14.85
C ASP A 33 19.58 0.54 15.08
N GLN A 34 19.49 -0.77 15.13
CA GLN A 34 20.68 -1.63 15.35
C GLN A 34 21.63 -1.65 14.15
N TYR A 35 21.08 -1.69 12.92
CA TYR A 35 21.88 -1.91 11.70
C TYR A 35 21.98 -0.70 10.79
N GLY A 36 21.23 0.37 11.05
CA GLY A 36 21.35 1.65 10.33
C GLY A 36 20.69 1.70 8.96
N PHE A 37 19.80 0.75 8.61
CA PHE A 37 19.09 0.77 7.33
C PHE A 37 17.82 1.63 7.38
N VAL A 38 17.41 2.13 6.22
CA VAL A 38 16.15 2.86 6.05
C VAL A 38 14.98 1.88 5.82
N ILE A 39 13.84 2.14 6.46
CA ILE A 39 12.57 1.46 6.18
C ILE A 39 11.75 2.35 5.24
N ALA A 40 11.44 1.84 4.06
CA ALA A 40 10.56 2.46 3.07
C ALA A 40 9.25 1.65 3.00
N SER A 41 8.18 2.18 3.59
CA SER A 41 6.87 1.53 3.65
C SER A 41 5.97 2.04 2.53
N ASP A 42 5.62 1.16 1.60
CA ASP A 42 4.59 1.43 0.60
C ASP A 42 3.22 1.13 1.23
N GLU A 43 2.50 2.20 1.53
CA GLU A 43 1.18 2.18 2.17
C GLU A 43 0.06 2.61 1.21
N CYS A 44 0.29 2.46 -0.11
CA CYS A 44 -0.67 2.89 -1.13
C CYS A 44 -2.04 2.18 -1.05
N TYR A 45 -2.12 1.03 -0.37
CA TYR A 45 -3.34 0.26 -0.17
C TYR A 45 -3.98 0.44 1.21
N SER A 46 -3.45 1.32 2.05
CA SER A 46 -3.89 1.50 3.46
C SER A 46 -5.38 1.79 3.62
N GLU A 47 -6.01 2.42 2.62
CA GLU A 47 -7.44 2.73 2.65
C GLU A 47 -8.37 1.62 2.14
N LEU A 48 -7.81 0.53 1.60
CA LEU A 48 -8.58 -0.59 1.05
C LEU A 48 -8.59 -1.77 2.04
N TRP A 49 -9.18 -1.57 3.19
CA TRP A 49 -9.32 -2.58 4.24
C TRP A 49 -10.76 -3.05 4.41
N PHE A 50 -10.96 -4.23 5.05
CA PHE A 50 -12.28 -4.84 5.21
C PHE A 50 -12.83 -4.69 6.62
N ASP A 51 -12.16 -5.25 7.61
CA ASP A 51 -12.67 -5.31 8.99
C ASP A 51 -11.95 -4.33 9.92
N THR A 52 -10.64 -4.19 9.77
CA THR A 52 -9.81 -3.34 10.62
C THR A 52 -8.85 -2.52 9.78
N ALA A 53 -8.77 -1.22 10.05
CA ALA A 53 -7.80 -0.34 9.41
C ALA A 53 -6.37 -0.81 9.72
N PRO A 54 -5.49 -0.90 8.70
CA PRO A 54 -4.09 -1.23 8.91
C PRO A 54 -3.37 -0.09 9.64
N VAL A 55 -2.47 -0.44 10.54
CA VAL A 55 -1.59 0.54 11.18
C VAL A 55 -0.50 0.98 10.20
N GLY A 56 -0.14 2.28 10.21
CA GLY A 56 0.95 2.84 9.41
C GLY A 56 2.29 2.85 10.16
N LEU A 57 3.40 2.84 9.43
CA LEU A 57 4.76 2.89 10.00
C LEU A 57 4.96 4.14 10.87
N LEU A 58 4.55 5.32 10.38
CA LEU A 58 4.74 6.58 11.13
C LEU A 58 3.81 6.67 12.34
N GLU A 59 2.63 6.06 12.30
CA GLU A 59 1.74 5.92 13.45
C GLU A 59 2.43 5.13 14.57
N VAL A 60 3.06 4.00 14.23
CA VAL A 60 3.83 3.21 15.19
C VAL A 60 5.03 3.99 15.73
N CYS A 61 5.73 4.74 14.89
CA CYS A 61 6.81 5.63 15.33
C CYS A 61 6.31 6.63 16.39
N ALA A 62 5.20 7.32 16.12
CA ALA A 62 4.63 8.29 17.06
C ALA A 62 4.19 7.64 18.38
N GLU A 63 3.56 6.47 18.34
CA GLU A 63 3.14 5.75 19.54
C GLU A 63 4.30 5.33 20.47
N ILE A 64 5.48 5.05 19.88
CA ILE A 64 6.67 4.72 20.69
C ILE A 64 7.53 5.95 21.05
N GLY A 65 7.00 7.16 20.80
CA GLY A 65 7.67 8.42 21.11
C GLY A 65 8.84 8.78 20.17
N ARG A 66 8.79 8.27 18.93
CA ARG A 66 9.80 8.51 17.90
C ARG A 66 9.30 9.59 16.92
N ASP A 67 9.20 10.81 17.42
CA ASP A 67 8.64 11.94 16.68
C ASP A 67 9.55 12.47 15.55
N ASP A 68 10.81 12.08 15.53
CA ASP A 68 11.76 12.39 14.45
C ASP A 68 11.65 11.45 13.25
N TYR A 69 10.90 10.35 13.37
CA TYR A 69 10.74 9.29 12.35
C TYR A 69 12.05 8.76 11.78
N LYS A 70 13.14 8.84 12.53
CA LYS A 70 14.48 8.49 12.07
C LYS A 70 14.50 7.18 11.28
N ASN A 71 15.10 7.22 10.08
CA ASN A 71 15.21 6.11 9.13
C ASN A 71 13.87 5.54 8.63
N CYS A 72 12.73 6.20 8.85
CA CYS A 72 11.42 5.73 8.42
C CYS A 72 10.81 6.68 7.40
N VAL A 73 10.39 6.15 6.24
CA VAL A 73 9.63 6.89 5.23
C VAL A 73 8.45 6.07 4.75
N VAL A 74 7.32 6.73 4.50
CA VAL A 74 6.10 6.12 3.96
C VAL A 74 5.74 6.74 2.63
N PHE A 75 5.10 5.94 1.77
CA PHE A 75 4.60 6.35 0.46
C PHE A 75 3.10 6.13 0.39
N HIS A 76 2.36 7.15 0.02
CA HIS A 76 0.92 7.11 -0.22
C HIS A 76 0.58 7.59 -1.61
N SER A 77 -0.57 7.16 -2.14
CA SER A 77 -1.00 7.50 -3.50
C SER A 77 -2.52 7.62 -3.60
N LEU A 78 -2.98 8.56 -4.40
CA LEU A 78 -4.39 8.65 -4.80
C LEU A 78 -4.82 7.50 -5.72
N SER A 79 -3.87 6.74 -6.25
CA SER A 79 -4.15 5.66 -7.23
C SER A 79 -5.14 4.64 -6.71
N LYS A 80 -5.02 4.25 -5.42
CA LYS A 80 -5.84 3.20 -4.80
C LYS A 80 -6.84 3.80 -3.81
N ARG A 81 -6.40 4.77 -3.00
CA ARG A 81 -7.25 5.49 -2.06
C ARG A 81 -8.47 6.11 -2.76
N SER A 82 -8.24 6.82 -3.85
CA SER A 82 -9.25 7.61 -4.56
C SER A 82 -9.62 7.07 -5.94
N ASN A 83 -9.13 5.88 -6.28
CA ASN A 83 -9.34 5.25 -7.60
C ASN A 83 -8.91 6.17 -8.77
N LEU A 84 -7.84 6.94 -8.57
CA LEU A 84 -7.31 7.93 -9.52
C LEU A 84 -5.87 7.60 -9.98
N PRO A 85 -5.62 6.39 -10.55
CA PRO A 85 -4.26 5.99 -10.92
C PRO A 85 -3.68 6.87 -12.04
N GLY A 86 -4.51 7.43 -12.91
CA GLY A 86 -4.10 8.31 -14.01
C GLY A 86 -3.57 9.68 -13.56
N MET A 87 -3.91 10.12 -12.36
CA MET A 87 -3.44 11.40 -11.81
C MET A 87 -1.94 11.41 -11.51
N ARG A 88 -1.31 10.26 -11.34
CA ARG A 88 0.11 10.14 -10.96
C ARG A 88 0.46 10.98 -9.72
N SER A 89 -0.43 11.01 -8.74
CA SER A 89 -0.33 11.80 -7.52
C SER A 89 -0.16 10.94 -6.29
N GLY A 90 0.75 11.37 -5.41
CA GLY A 90 1.05 10.75 -4.13
C GLY A 90 1.99 11.62 -3.33
N PHE A 91 2.34 11.18 -2.15
CA PHE A 91 3.31 11.86 -1.30
C PHE A 91 4.23 10.88 -0.59
N VAL A 92 5.34 11.40 -0.11
CA VAL A 92 6.25 10.72 0.81
C VAL A 92 6.34 11.54 2.10
N ALA A 93 6.33 10.86 3.25
CA ALA A 93 6.48 11.47 4.57
C ALA A 93 7.44 10.65 5.44
N GLY A 94 7.98 11.25 6.50
CA GLY A 94 8.86 10.58 7.47
C GLY A 94 10.09 11.39 7.84
N ASP A 95 11.23 10.72 7.97
CA ASP A 95 12.50 11.30 8.40
C ASP A 95 12.92 12.53 7.57
N ALA A 96 12.94 13.70 8.20
CA ALA A 96 13.30 14.96 7.56
C ALA A 96 14.75 14.97 7.01
N ALA A 97 15.66 14.20 7.62
CA ALA A 97 17.03 14.08 7.15
C ALA A 97 17.13 13.32 5.82
N LEU A 98 16.19 12.40 5.57
CA LEU A 98 16.06 11.69 4.29
C LEU A 98 15.24 12.49 3.28
N LEU A 99 14.16 13.14 3.71
CA LEU A 99 13.28 13.88 2.81
C LEU A 99 13.93 15.10 2.18
N LYS A 100 14.80 15.79 2.90
CA LYS A 100 15.49 16.99 2.38
C LYS A 100 16.35 16.70 1.15
N PRO A 101 17.30 15.75 1.15
CA PRO A 101 18.07 15.41 -0.04
C PRO A 101 17.20 14.72 -1.10
N TYR A 102 16.16 13.97 -0.71
CA TYR A 102 15.20 13.40 -1.65
C TYR A 102 14.46 14.48 -2.45
N LEU A 103 13.97 15.52 -1.79
CA LEU A 103 13.32 16.65 -2.46
C LEU A 103 14.28 17.35 -3.44
N GLN A 104 15.53 17.56 -3.04
CA GLN A 104 16.55 18.14 -3.91
C GLN A 104 16.81 17.27 -5.15
N TYR A 105 16.94 15.95 -4.95
CA TYR A 105 17.08 15.01 -6.06
C TYR A 105 15.88 15.07 -7.01
N ARG A 106 14.65 15.08 -6.46
CA ARG A 106 13.41 15.17 -7.23
C ARG A 106 13.28 16.47 -8.03
N THR A 107 13.86 17.57 -7.57
CA THR A 107 13.87 18.83 -8.28
C THR A 107 14.61 18.73 -9.64
N TYR A 108 15.61 17.88 -9.73
CA TYR A 108 16.42 17.70 -10.95
C TYR A 108 16.00 16.46 -11.76
N HIS A 109 15.56 15.40 -11.12
CA HIS A 109 15.17 14.13 -11.77
C HIS A 109 13.66 13.94 -11.99
N GLY A 110 12.85 14.84 -11.49
CA GLY A 110 11.42 14.83 -11.66
C GLY A 110 10.93 16.16 -12.18
N ALA A 111 9.64 16.20 -12.52
CA ALA A 111 8.94 17.44 -12.79
C ALA A 111 7.85 17.62 -11.74
N ALA A 112 7.51 18.88 -11.43
CA ALA A 112 6.33 19.19 -10.66
C ALA A 112 5.09 18.75 -11.44
N MET A 113 4.06 18.29 -10.73
CA MET A 113 2.77 18.02 -11.37
C MET A 113 2.21 19.30 -11.98
N PRO A 114 1.49 19.21 -13.11
CA PRO A 114 0.74 20.35 -13.65
C PRO A 114 -0.22 20.93 -12.59
N VAL A 115 -0.44 22.25 -12.60
CA VAL A 115 -1.23 22.95 -11.57
C VAL A 115 -2.65 22.36 -11.43
N GLN A 116 -3.30 22.02 -12.54
CA GLN A 116 -4.62 21.39 -12.51
C GLN A 116 -4.60 20.02 -11.80
N HIS A 117 -3.52 19.25 -11.91
CA HIS A 117 -3.36 17.99 -11.17
C HIS A 117 -3.12 18.25 -9.67
N GLN A 118 -2.39 19.31 -9.33
CA GLN A 118 -2.19 19.68 -7.92
C GLN A 118 -3.52 20.07 -7.27
N LEU A 119 -4.33 20.91 -7.94
CA LEU A 119 -5.64 21.33 -7.43
C LEU A 119 -6.61 20.14 -7.30
N ALA A 120 -6.65 19.27 -8.30
CA ALA A 120 -7.45 18.04 -8.22
C ALA A 120 -6.97 17.10 -7.13
N SER A 121 -5.65 17.00 -6.90
CA SER A 121 -5.06 16.20 -5.81
C SER A 121 -5.46 16.73 -4.45
N ILE A 122 -5.41 18.06 -4.24
CA ILE A 122 -5.86 18.69 -2.99
C ILE A 122 -7.31 18.32 -2.72
N ALA A 123 -8.21 18.51 -3.70
CA ALA A 123 -9.61 18.17 -3.56
C ALA A 123 -9.85 16.70 -3.22
N ALA A 124 -9.05 15.79 -3.82
CA ALA A 124 -9.16 14.35 -3.54
C ALA A 124 -8.60 13.96 -2.16
N TRP A 125 -7.55 14.65 -1.68
CA TRP A 125 -7.02 14.41 -0.34
C TRP A 125 -7.93 14.97 0.77
N ASP A 126 -8.66 16.04 0.49
CA ASP A 126 -9.57 16.70 1.44
C ASP A 126 -10.95 16.01 1.53
N ASP A 127 -11.28 15.12 0.59
CA ASP A 127 -12.56 14.40 0.59
C ASP A 127 -12.39 12.95 1.07
N GLU A 128 -12.95 12.63 2.22
CA GLU A 128 -13.00 11.27 2.78
C GLU A 128 -14.28 10.50 2.38
N ALA A 129 -15.32 11.19 1.93
CA ALA A 129 -16.59 10.55 1.60
C ALA A 129 -16.45 9.55 0.46
N HIS A 130 -15.75 9.92 -0.62
CA HIS A 130 -15.51 9.03 -1.75
C HIS A 130 -14.60 7.84 -1.38
N VAL A 131 -13.71 7.99 -0.39
CA VAL A 131 -12.83 6.91 0.09
C VAL A 131 -13.66 5.83 0.78
N GLU A 132 -14.59 6.23 1.66
CA GLU A 132 -15.50 5.29 2.31
C GLU A 132 -16.44 4.63 1.29
N GLU A 133 -16.99 5.38 0.35
CA GLU A 133 -17.82 4.83 -0.72
C GLU A 133 -17.06 3.80 -1.55
N ASN A 134 -15.82 4.10 -1.94
CA ASN A 134 -14.93 3.19 -2.65
C ASN A 134 -14.70 1.89 -1.84
N ARG A 135 -14.45 2.01 -0.55
CA ARG A 135 -14.27 0.88 0.38
C ARG A 135 -15.52 -0.01 0.46
N VAL A 136 -16.70 0.60 0.57
CA VAL A 136 -17.99 -0.11 0.55
C VAL A 136 -18.16 -0.92 -0.74
N GLN A 137 -17.84 -0.32 -1.90
CA GLN A 137 -17.92 -1.00 -3.18
C GLN A 137 -16.95 -2.19 -3.28
N TYR A 138 -15.73 -2.07 -2.76
CA TYR A 138 -14.78 -3.19 -2.74
C TYR A 138 -15.27 -4.32 -1.82
N ARG A 139 -15.79 -4.01 -0.63
CA ARG A 139 -16.40 -5.01 0.27
C ARG A 139 -17.50 -5.80 -0.45
N ALA A 140 -18.42 -5.10 -1.10
CA ALA A 140 -19.52 -5.74 -1.83
C ALA A 140 -19.01 -6.67 -2.96
N LYS A 141 -17.96 -6.28 -3.68
CA LYS A 141 -17.33 -7.12 -4.72
C LYS A 141 -16.70 -8.39 -4.13
N PHE A 142 -15.98 -8.25 -3.01
CA PHE A 142 -15.37 -9.41 -2.33
C PHE A 142 -16.43 -10.36 -1.78
N ASP A 143 -17.50 -9.85 -1.19
CA ASP A 143 -18.60 -10.64 -0.66
C ASP A 143 -19.32 -11.39 -1.79
N LEU A 144 -19.56 -10.72 -2.94
CA LEU A 144 -20.11 -11.36 -4.12
C LEU A 144 -19.20 -12.48 -4.63
N PHE A 145 -17.92 -12.20 -4.79
CA PHE A 145 -16.95 -13.19 -5.30
C PHE A 145 -16.85 -14.40 -4.36
N GLN A 146 -16.82 -14.15 -3.05
CA GLN A 146 -16.82 -15.21 -2.04
C GLN A 146 -18.09 -16.05 -2.10
N LYS A 147 -19.25 -15.42 -2.26
CA LYS A 147 -20.55 -16.10 -2.38
C LYS A 147 -20.61 -16.99 -3.62
N GLU A 148 -20.19 -16.45 -4.77
CA GLU A 148 -20.33 -17.14 -6.06
C GLU A 148 -19.25 -18.21 -6.28
N LEU A 149 -18.05 -18.05 -5.75
CA LEU A 149 -16.91 -18.92 -6.05
C LEU A 149 -16.29 -19.60 -4.82
N GLY A 150 -16.63 -19.19 -3.61
CA GLY A 150 -16.03 -19.75 -2.39
C GLY A 150 -16.32 -21.23 -2.15
N HIS A 151 -17.34 -21.80 -2.80
CA HIS A 151 -17.64 -23.23 -2.76
C HIS A 151 -16.86 -24.05 -3.81
N ILE A 152 -16.22 -23.39 -4.77
CA ILE A 152 -15.45 -24.01 -5.85
C ILE A 152 -13.94 -23.80 -5.64
N LEU A 153 -13.56 -22.61 -5.18
CA LEU A 153 -12.16 -22.18 -5.02
C LEU A 153 -11.83 -22.03 -3.53
N PRO A 154 -10.60 -22.38 -3.11
CA PRO A 154 -10.14 -22.18 -1.73
C PRO A 154 -9.82 -20.71 -1.47
N LEU A 155 -10.85 -19.86 -1.53
CA LEU A 155 -10.71 -18.42 -1.34
C LEU A 155 -10.43 -18.08 0.12
N GLN A 156 -9.36 -17.32 0.35
CA GLN A 156 -9.08 -16.68 1.62
C GLN A 156 -9.22 -15.17 1.43
N LYS A 157 -10.19 -14.56 2.13
CA LYS A 157 -10.37 -13.10 2.12
C LYS A 157 -9.11 -12.47 2.72
N PRO A 158 -8.45 -11.56 2.01
CA PRO A 158 -7.28 -10.86 2.55
C PRO A 158 -7.68 -9.86 3.64
N ASP A 159 -6.73 -9.36 4.42
CA ASP A 159 -6.98 -8.31 5.42
C ASP A 159 -7.31 -6.97 4.73
N ALA A 160 -6.66 -6.71 3.57
CA ALA A 160 -6.82 -5.48 2.81
C ALA A 160 -6.45 -5.66 1.32
N GLY A 161 -6.53 -4.58 0.53
CA GLY A 161 -6.23 -4.59 -0.89
C GLY A 161 -7.45 -4.90 -1.77
N PHE A 162 -7.20 -5.27 -3.03
CA PHE A 162 -8.27 -5.55 -3.99
C PHE A 162 -8.00 -6.78 -4.85
N TYR A 163 -7.22 -7.74 -4.32
CA TYR A 163 -6.91 -9.01 -4.97
C TYR A 163 -7.36 -10.18 -4.11
N TYR A 164 -7.86 -11.25 -4.76
CA TYR A 164 -7.74 -12.59 -4.24
C TYR A 164 -6.45 -13.21 -4.76
N TRP A 165 -5.63 -13.74 -3.86
CA TRP A 165 -4.40 -14.44 -4.21
C TRP A 165 -4.61 -15.93 -4.10
N LEU A 166 -4.89 -16.59 -5.23
CA LEU A 166 -5.22 -18.01 -5.27
C LEU A 166 -3.96 -18.87 -5.33
N LYS A 167 -3.93 -19.92 -4.53
CA LYS A 167 -2.92 -20.96 -4.68
C LYS A 167 -3.38 -21.96 -5.75
N VAL A 168 -2.56 -22.14 -6.77
CA VAL A 168 -2.77 -23.11 -7.86
C VAL A 168 -1.48 -23.92 -8.06
N ASP A 169 -1.58 -25.09 -8.67
CA ASP A 169 -0.43 -25.97 -8.88
C ASP A 169 0.57 -25.40 -9.91
N ASN A 170 0.05 -24.77 -10.96
CA ASN A 170 0.84 -24.10 -11.98
C ASN A 170 0.07 -22.88 -12.50
N ASP A 171 0.56 -21.69 -12.20
CA ASP A 171 -0.09 -20.41 -12.47
C ASP A 171 -0.12 -20.07 -13.98
N GLU A 172 0.94 -20.37 -14.72
CA GLU A 172 1.00 -20.14 -16.17
C GLU A 172 -0.03 -21.00 -16.90
N THR A 173 -0.10 -22.29 -16.57
CA THR A 173 -1.07 -23.21 -17.16
C THR A 173 -2.49 -22.82 -16.79
N PHE A 174 -2.73 -22.41 -15.54
CA PHE A 174 -4.04 -21.97 -15.07
C PHE A 174 -4.49 -20.69 -15.80
N ALA A 175 -3.62 -19.68 -15.90
CA ALA A 175 -3.93 -18.42 -16.58
C ALA A 175 -4.20 -18.64 -18.08
N LYS A 176 -3.38 -19.48 -18.75
CA LYS A 176 -3.57 -19.86 -20.16
C LYS A 176 -4.91 -20.56 -20.38
N MET A 177 -5.25 -21.50 -19.50
CA MET A 177 -6.52 -22.23 -19.59
C MET A 177 -7.74 -21.31 -19.39
N LEU A 178 -7.66 -20.35 -18.44
CA LEU A 178 -8.70 -19.34 -18.24
C LEU A 178 -8.89 -18.48 -19.48
N MET A 179 -7.79 -18.04 -20.09
CA MET A 179 -7.84 -17.25 -21.33
C MET A 179 -8.46 -18.05 -22.47
N GLU A 180 -8.00 -19.28 -22.71
CA GLU A 180 -8.43 -20.11 -23.86
C GLU A 180 -9.85 -20.61 -23.75
N LYS A 181 -10.29 -20.99 -22.53
CA LYS A 181 -11.60 -21.64 -22.32
C LYS A 181 -12.71 -20.69 -21.87
N ALA A 182 -12.34 -19.63 -21.13
CA ALA A 182 -13.31 -18.73 -20.52
C ALA A 182 -13.13 -17.26 -20.92
N HIS A 183 -12.11 -16.95 -21.75
CA HIS A 183 -11.76 -15.58 -22.17
C HIS A 183 -11.56 -14.62 -20.96
N VAL A 184 -11.07 -15.16 -19.84
CA VAL A 184 -10.70 -14.40 -18.64
C VAL A 184 -9.20 -14.12 -18.69
N LYS A 185 -8.84 -12.84 -18.49
CA LYS A 185 -7.46 -12.35 -18.50
C LYS A 185 -7.04 -11.90 -17.11
#